data_a14d57bf41a217db7df74203808f2307
#
_entry.id   a14d57bf41a217db7df74203808f2307
#
_cell.length_a   1.000
_cell.length_b   1.000
_cell.length_c   1.000
_cell.angle_alpha   90.00
_cell.angle_beta   90.00
_cell.angle_gamma   90.00
#
_symmetry.space_group_name_H-M   'P 1'
#
loop_
_entity.id
_entity.type
_entity.pdbx_description
1 polymer ?
#
loop_
_entity_poly.entity_id
_entity_poly.type
_entity_poly.pdbx_seq_one_letter_code
_entity_poly.pdbx_strand_id
1 'polypeptide(L)'
;MMKIIFYIIGIFLLTTKGFGQNKSENIVYVVDKITIVEDPERGNEVTENDIADMNVIKNKDSLKVLGFEKFDGAIFIYTKEYRKRPEEIKQIPSSKQMERKNGIWSYKNEIYNGKFLDYYYSGRIQGEGILKNGKLDGLRKMYYQNGKLSLERYYTNSISNGLEKEYYEDGTLKQKGEFINGKENGIWETYFPNGQVKQRTNLKNGIVDGESTIYYSTGKVLSVELGENGKIIPDKRLEKITQFMKKSNESNQNGDSKSAIKYCNKAIELDSEYAEAYFSRGTMKLNEMQFDEAIIDFDKALTLEPFMTFAIANRAFARIRKHEFGGDRELMKNSEVTVLASKKKTEISAAEKEKICADLQKAIFLGDNNEMVLDAEKQYCK
;
A
#
# COMPACT_ATOMS: atom_id res chain seq x y z
N MET A 1 -9.51 -15.48 11.39
CA MET A 1 -9.30 -16.93 11.63
C MET A 1 -8.14 -17.38 10.71
N MET A 2 -7.03 -17.78 11.31
CA MET A 2 -5.69 -18.08 10.79
C MET A 2 -5.66 -18.93 9.50
N LYS A 3 -5.82 -18.33 8.31
CA LYS A 3 -5.79 -19.08 7.04
C LYS A 3 -4.41 -19.18 6.37
N ILE A 4 -3.45 -18.33 6.73
CA ILE A 4 -2.19 -18.19 5.95
C ILE A 4 -1.03 -19.03 6.50
N ILE A 5 -1.02 -19.34 7.79
CA ILE A 5 -0.05 -20.30 8.37
C ILE A 5 -0.37 -21.75 7.99
N PHE A 6 -1.58 -22.03 7.51
CA PHE A 6 -2.01 -23.38 7.09
C PHE A 6 -1.31 -23.94 5.85
N TYR A 7 -0.66 -23.11 5.02
CA TYR A 7 0.08 -23.62 3.86
C TYR A 7 1.35 -24.39 4.23
N ILE A 8 1.97 -24.06 5.37
CA ILE A 8 3.16 -24.77 5.88
C ILE A 8 2.75 -26.05 6.64
N ILE A 9 1.57 -26.09 7.27
CA ILE A 9 1.10 -27.22 8.11
C ILE A 9 0.39 -28.29 7.30
N GLY A 10 -0.13 -27.96 6.10
CA GLY A 10 -0.85 -28.91 5.24
C GLY A 10 0.00 -30.12 4.82
N ILE A 11 1.31 -30.03 4.83
CA ILE A 11 2.23 -31.12 4.47
C ILE A 11 2.50 -32.07 5.66
N PHE A 12 2.40 -31.58 6.90
CA PHE A 12 2.69 -32.41 8.09
C PHE A 12 1.47 -33.13 8.70
N LEU A 13 0.23 -32.71 8.37
CA LEU A 13 -1.01 -33.35 8.88
C LEU A 13 -1.53 -34.53 8.01
N LEU A 14 -0.90 -34.83 6.89
CA LEU A 14 -1.33 -35.92 6.00
C LEU A 14 -0.87 -37.33 6.45
N THR A 15 -0.16 -37.49 7.57
CA THR A 15 0.36 -38.79 8.00
C THR A 15 -0.34 -39.42 9.22
N THR A 16 -1.41 -38.82 9.77
CA THR A 16 -2.19 -39.49 10.81
C THR A 16 -3.67 -39.59 10.41
N LYS A 17 -4.03 -40.67 9.69
CA LYS A 17 -5.41 -41.11 9.55
C LYS A 17 -5.90 -41.64 10.91
N GLY A 18 -6.84 -40.93 11.53
CA GLY A 18 -7.62 -41.38 12.68
C GLY A 18 -8.95 -40.66 12.72
N PHE A 19 -10.05 -41.36 12.52
CA PHE A 19 -11.41 -40.84 12.56
C PHE A 19 -11.74 -40.28 13.95
N GLY A 20 -12.15 -39.00 14.02
CA GLY A 20 -12.70 -38.36 15.22
C GLY A 20 -12.88 -36.86 14.94
N GLN A 21 -14.01 -36.28 15.32
CA GLN A 21 -14.31 -34.84 15.20
C GLN A 21 -13.16 -34.00 15.78
N ASN A 22 -12.37 -33.36 14.91
CA ASN A 22 -11.23 -32.55 15.32
C ASN A 22 -11.72 -31.23 15.95
N LYS A 23 -11.61 -31.11 17.29
CA LYS A 23 -11.44 -29.81 17.94
C LYS A 23 -10.23 -29.15 17.28
N SER A 24 -10.37 -27.93 16.76
CA SER A 24 -9.22 -27.16 16.27
C SER A 24 -8.23 -26.98 17.43
N GLU A 25 -7.02 -27.55 17.31
CA GLU A 25 -5.95 -27.38 18.32
C GLU A 25 -5.64 -25.89 18.46
N ASN A 26 -5.58 -25.37 19.68
CA ASN A 26 -5.20 -24.00 20.00
C ASN A 26 -3.67 -23.92 20.06
N ILE A 27 -3.03 -23.53 18.96
CA ILE A 27 -1.56 -23.51 18.83
C ILE A 27 -1.05 -22.07 18.91
N VAL A 28 -0.01 -21.84 19.71
CA VAL A 28 0.74 -20.57 19.73
C VAL A 28 1.96 -20.66 18.83
N TYR A 29 2.23 -19.58 18.08
CA TYR A 29 3.41 -19.44 17.24
C TYR A 29 4.39 -18.45 17.83
N VAL A 30 5.68 -18.81 17.82
CA VAL A 30 6.79 -17.97 18.29
C VAL A 30 7.82 -17.88 17.17
N VAL A 31 7.99 -16.71 16.59
CA VAL A 31 8.96 -16.47 15.53
C VAL A 31 10.11 -15.64 16.09
N ASP A 32 11.34 -16.14 15.96
CA ASP A 32 12.56 -15.47 16.43
C ASP A 32 12.45 -14.99 17.89
N LYS A 33 11.85 -15.82 18.76
CA LYS A 33 11.55 -15.55 20.19
C LYS A 33 10.47 -14.48 20.43
N ILE A 34 9.71 -14.09 19.41
CA ILE A 34 8.56 -13.17 19.52
C ILE A 34 7.28 -13.97 19.36
N THR A 35 6.40 -13.92 20.36
CA THR A 35 5.08 -14.57 20.30
C THR A 35 4.19 -13.82 19.32
N ILE A 36 3.58 -14.53 18.37
CA ILE A 36 2.61 -13.97 17.43
C ILE A 36 1.24 -13.98 18.12
N VAL A 37 0.67 -12.79 18.34
CA VAL A 37 -0.63 -12.61 18.97
C VAL A 37 -1.74 -12.24 18.00
N GLU A 38 -1.39 -11.79 16.80
CA GLU A 38 -2.30 -11.37 15.73
C GLU A 38 -1.90 -12.00 14.40
N ASP A 39 -2.86 -12.17 13.50
CA ASP A 39 -2.55 -12.61 12.14
C ASP A 39 -1.62 -11.60 11.46
N PRO A 40 -0.60 -12.06 10.72
CA PRO A 40 0.29 -11.16 10.02
C PRO A 40 -0.46 -10.36 8.95
N GLU A 41 -0.13 -9.08 8.83
CA GLU A 41 -0.57 -8.28 7.70
C GLU A 41 -0.06 -8.91 6.37
N ARG A 42 -0.81 -8.70 5.30
CA ARG A 42 -0.43 -9.19 3.97
C ARG A 42 0.98 -8.71 3.61
N GLY A 43 1.81 -9.64 3.17
CA GLY A 43 3.23 -9.38 2.85
C GLY A 43 4.17 -9.44 4.07
N ASN A 44 3.66 -9.71 5.27
CA ASN A 44 4.47 -9.93 6.48
C ASN A 44 4.39 -11.39 6.95
N GLU A 45 4.02 -12.33 6.08
CA GLU A 45 3.94 -13.75 6.39
C GLU A 45 5.34 -14.38 6.42
N VAL A 46 5.50 -15.43 7.24
CA VAL A 46 6.66 -16.31 7.17
C VAL A 46 6.47 -17.28 6.02
N THR A 47 7.42 -17.35 5.12
CA THR A 47 7.44 -18.33 4.02
C THR A 47 8.43 -19.47 4.32
N GLU A 48 8.29 -20.60 3.62
CA GLU A 48 9.24 -21.71 3.73
C GLU A 48 10.69 -21.26 3.45
N ASN A 49 10.84 -20.29 2.55
CA ASN A 49 12.15 -19.74 2.20
C ASN A 49 12.80 -18.95 3.34
N ASP A 50 12.04 -18.44 4.28
CA ASP A 50 12.54 -17.67 5.42
C ASP A 50 12.98 -18.57 6.58
N ILE A 51 12.47 -19.81 6.65
CA ILE A 51 12.68 -20.71 7.79
C ILE A 51 14.07 -21.36 7.73
N ALA A 52 14.82 -21.26 8.83
CA ALA A 52 16.05 -22.00 9.06
C ALA A 52 15.78 -23.32 9.78
N ASP A 53 14.99 -23.24 10.86
CA ASP A 53 14.59 -24.42 11.64
C ASP A 53 13.26 -24.14 12.38
N MET A 54 12.61 -25.24 12.79
CA MET A 54 11.33 -25.20 13.48
C MET A 54 11.29 -26.29 14.55
N ASN A 55 10.72 -25.97 15.71
CA ASN A 55 10.49 -26.92 16.79
C ASN A 55 9.03 -26.88 17.26
N VAL A 56 8.43 -28.05 17.43
CA VAL A 56 7.03 -28.20 17.85
C VAL A 56 7.00 -28.83 19.26
N ILE A 57 6.34 -28.16 20.20
CA ILE A 57 6.20 -28.61 21.58
C ILE A 57 4.71 -28.84 21.86
N LYS A 58 4.37 -30.10 22.22
CA LYS A 58 3.01 -30.51 22.62
C LYS A 58 2.96 -31.05 24.07
N ASN A 59 4.12 -31.24 24.69
CA ASN A 59 4.20 -31.72 26.08
C ASN A 59 3.68 -30.64 27.03
N LYS A 60 2.67 -30.97 27.86
CA LYS A 60 2.00 -30.02 28.76
C LYS A 60 2.92 -29.43 29.82
N ASP A 61 3.86 -30.21 30.35
CA ASP A 61 4.82 -29.73 31.37
C ASP A 61 5.80 -28.74 30.74
N SER A 62 6.28 -29.00 29.49
CA SER A 62 7.11 -28.08 28.75
C SER A 62 6.36 -26.78 28.39
N LEU A 63 5.11 -26.87 27.96
CA LEU A 63 4.27 -25.70 27.71
C LEU A 63 4.08 -24.84 28.97
N LYS A 64 3.87 -25.47 30.15
CA LYS A 64 3.75 -24.77 31.42
C LYS A 64 5.04 -24.04 31.81
N VAL A 65 6.20 -24.68 31.65
CA VAL A 65 7.51 -24.05 31.93
C VAL A 65 7.75 -22.83 31.01
N LEU A 66 7.23 -22.88 29.79
CA LEU A 66 7.37 -21.80 28.79
C LEU A 66 6.28 -20.73 28.94
N GLY A 67 5.31 -20.87 29.86
CA GLY A 67 4.20 -19.92 30.03
C GLY A 67 3.08 -20.05 28.98
N PHE A 68 3.00 -21.19 28.29
CA PHE A 68 2.02 -21.49 27.25
C PHE A 68 1.01 -22.58 27.67
N GLU A 69 0.74 -22.73 28.95
CA GLU A 69 -0.16 -23.77 29.52
C GLU A 69 -1.60 -23.69 28.95
N LYS A 70 -2.01 -22.54 28.45
CA LYS A 70 -3.34 -22.31 27.85
C LYS A 70 -3.48 -22.87 26.43
N PHE A 71 -2.38 -23.25 25.80
CA PHE A 71 -2.33 -23.75 24.44
C PHE A 71 -2.19 -25.27 24.39
N ASP A 72 -2.63 -25.87 23.30
CA ASP A 72 -2.48 -27.32 23.05
C ASP A 72 -1.10 -27.65 22.48
N GLY A 73 -0.40 -26.65 21.94
CA GLY A 73 0.96 -26.76 21.45
C GLY A 73 1.58 -25.40 21.18
N ALA A 74 2.91 -25.38 21.04
CA ALA A 74 3.69 -24.22 20.63
C ALA A 74 4.59 -24.58 19.48
N ILE A 75 4.63 -23.72 18.45
CA ILE A 75 5.51 -23.86 17.28
C ILE A 75 6.52 -22.73 17.32
N PHE A 76 7.79 -23.08 17.51
CA PHE A 76 8.92 -22.16 17.49
C PHE A 76 9.55 -22.19 16.10
N ILE A 77 9.60 -21.04 15.44
CA ILE A 77 10.18 -20.84 14.13
C ILE A 77 11.39 -19.93 14.30
N TYR A 78 12.54 -20.35 13.76
CA TYR A 78 13.72 -19.51 13.66
C TYR A 78 14.01 -19.22 12.19
N THR A 79 14.08 -17.93 11.87
CA THR A 79 14.35 -17.49 10.49
C THR A 79 15.82 -17.59 10.15
N LYS A 80 16.13 -17.68 8.85
CA LYS A 80 17.50 -17.63 8.34
C LYS A 80 18.19 -16.32 8.72
N GLU A 81 17.44 -15.22 8.71
CA GLU A 81 17.94 -13.89 9.11
C GLU A 81 18.27 -13.85 10.61
N TYR A 82 17.42 -14.44 11.47
CA TYR A 82 17.73 -14.54 12.91
C TYR A 82 19.01 -15.35 13.18
N ARG A 83 19.23 -16.44 12.47
CA ARG A 83 20.43 -17.27 12.63
C ARG A 83 21.71 -16.53 12.28
N LYS A 84 21.67 -15.63 11.30
CA LYS A 84 22.80 -14.79 10.89
C LYS A 84 23.08 -13.62 11.83
N ARG A 85 22.13 -13.22 12.69
CA ARG A 85 22.32 -12.05 13.58
C ARG A 85 23.44 -12.33 14.58
N PRO A 86 24.33 -11.35 14.81
CA PRO A 86 25.28 -11.37 15.92
C PRO A 86 24.55 -11.47 17.28
N GLU A 87 25.20 -12.06 18.27
CA GLU A 87 24.57 -12.28 19.59
C GLU A 87 24.22 -10.95 20.28
N GLU A 88 25.04 -9.91 20.12
CA GLU A 88 24.76 -8.57 20.66
C GLU A 88 23.45 -7.98 20.05
N ILE A 89 23.15 -8.24 18.79
CA ILE A 89 21.93 -7.81 18.14
C ILE A 89 20.72 -8.61 18.64
N LYS A 90 20.89 -9.90 18.91
CA LYS A 90 19.84 -10.76 19.48
C LYS A 90 19.45 -10.37 20.91
N GLN A 91 20.30 -9.63 21.62
CA GLN A 91 20.03 -9.13 22.98
C GLN A 91 19.16 -7.86 22.96
N ILE A 92 19.08 -7.15 21.82
CA ILE A 92 18.26 -5.94 21.71
C ILE A 92 16.78 -6.35 21.61
N PRO A 93 15.92 -5.91 22.55
CA PRO A 93 14.52 -6.29 22.52
C PRO A 93 13.76 -5.63 21.37
N SER A 94 12.70 -6.31 20.93
CA SER A 94 11.69 -5.71 20.04
C SER A 94 10.61 -5.02 20.87
N SER A 95 9.99 -3.99 20.33
CA SER A 95 8.82 -3.34 20.95
C SER A 95 7.67 -4.32 21.16
N LYS A 96 7.58 -5.39 20.35
CA LYS A 96 6.61 -6.50 20.50
C LYS A 96 6.83 -7.36 21.75
N GLN A 97 7.99 -7.26 22.40
CA GLN A 97 8.35 -7.94 23.65
C GLN A 97 8.22 -7.03 24.88
N MET A 98 7.79 -5.78 24.66
CA MET A 98 7.65 -4.77 25.71
C MET A 98 6.18 -4.55 26.07
N GLU A 99 5.95 -4.09 27.28
CA GLU A 99 4.64 -3.59 27.72
C GLU A 99 4.59 -2.08 27.60
N ARG A 100 3.43 -1.53 27.23
CA ARG A 100 3.20 -0.10 27.16
C ARG A 100 2.02 0.30 28.07
N LYS A 101 2.33 1.01 29.16
CA LYS A 101 1.30 1.55 30.08
C LYS A 101 1.43 3.08 30.15
N ASN A 102 0.34 3.79 29.98
CA ASN A 102 0.29 5.25 30.03
C ASN A 102 1.35 5.94 29.14
N GLY A 103 1.64 5.33 27.98
CA GLY A 103 2.63 5.85 27.03
C GLY A 103 4.10 5.55 27.39
N ILE A 104 4.36 4.83 28.50
CA ILE A 104 5.69 4.42 28.95
C ILE A 104 5.93 2.96 28.57
N TRP A 105 7.05 2.71 27.90
CA TRP A 105 7.50 1.37 27.54
C TRP A 105 8.37 0.76 28.63
N SER A 106 8.07 -0.47 29.00
CA SER A 106 8.83 -1.29 29.96
C SER A 106 9.21 -2.63 29.35
N TYR A 107 10.36 -3.15 29.75
CA TYR A 107 10.84 -4.48 29.37
C TYR A 107 11.26 -5.22 30.65
N LYS A 108 10.77 -6.46 30.83
CA LYS A 108 11.01 -7.26 32.04
C LYS A 108 10.65 -6.53 33.34
N ASN A 109 9.51 -5.82 33.32
CA ASN A 109 8.94 -5.02 34.41
C ASN A 109 9.75 -3.78 34.81
N GLU A 110 10.75 -3.38 34.03
CA GLU A 110 11.53 -2.15 34.26
C GLU A 110 11.30 -1.15 33.11
N ILE A 111 11.31 0.15 33.42
CA ILE A 111 11.24 1.21 32.40
C ILE A 111 12.44 1.06 31.48
N TYR A 112 12.17 0.88 30.18
CA TYR A 112 13.23 0.59 29.24
C TYR A 112 13.99 1.84 28.80
N ASN A 113 15.32 1.72 28.80
CA ASN A 113 16.26 2.69 28.26
C ASN A 113 17.20 1.97 27.31
N GLY A 114 17.24 2.41 26.06
CA GLY A 114 18.15 1.82 25.08
C GLY A 114 17.53 1.66 23.69
N LYS A 115 18.30 1.03 22.82
CA LYS A 115 17.89 0.72 21.44
C LYS A 115 16.89 -0.44 21.47
N PHE A 116 15.90 -0.40 20.56
CA PHE A 116 15.03 -1.53 20.24
C PHE A 116 15.03 -1.77 18.73
N LEU A 117 14.74 -3.01 18.34
CA LEU A 117 14.69 -3.45 16.95
C LEU A 117 13.40 -4.21 16.70
N ASP A 118 12.60 -3.75 15.78
CA ASP A 118 11.41 -4.45 15.32
C ASP A 118 11.74 -5.24 14.05
N TYR A 119 11.08 -6.38 13.88
CA TYR A 119 11.34 -7.29 12.78
C TYR A 119 10.04 -7.67 12.09
N TYR A 120 10.10 -7.84 10.78
CA TYR A 120 9.14 -8.60 10.01
C TYR A 120 9.18 -10.06 10.44
N TYR A 121 8.12 -10.81 10.18
CA TYR A 121 8.12 -12.25 10.47
C TYR A 121 9.11 -13.05 9.58
N SER A 122 9.55 -12.51 8.46
CA SER A 122 10.69 -13.02 7.69
C SER A 122 12.04 -12.92 8.41
N GLY A 123 12.10 -12.23 9.55
CA GLY A 123 13.31 -11.96 10.33
C GLY A 123 14.08 -10.71 9.88
N ARG A 124 13.67 -10.04 8.81
CA ARG A 124 14.32 -8.78 8.37
C ARG A 124 13.94 -7.63 9.31
N ILE A 125 14.83 -6.65 9.45
CA ILE A 125 14.56 -5.46 10.27
C ILE A 125 13.39 -4.69 9.65
N GLN A 126 12.37 -4.41 10.47
CA GLN A 126 11.22 -3.58 10.15
C GLN A 126 11.41 -2.16 10.66
N GLY A 127 12.09 -2.00 11.80
CA GLY A 127 12.32 -0.69 12.37
C GLY A 127 13.31 -0.70 13.51
N GLU A 128 13.83 0.47 13.83
CA GLU A 128 14.73 0.69 14.96
C GLU A 128 14.47 2.05 15.59
N GLY A 129 14.76 2.17 16.87
CA GLY A 129 14.65 3.43 17.60
C GLY A 129 15.30 3.34 18.96
N ILE A 130 15.27 4.44 19.67
CA ILE A 130 15.84 4.58 21.02
C ILE A 130 14.72 4.99 21.97
N LEU A 131 14.63 4.32 23.11
CA LEU A 131 13.78 4.70 24.22
C LEU A 131 14.65 5.32 25.33
N LYS A 132 14.16 6.44 25.87
CA LYS A 132 14.71 7.09 27.04
C LYS A 132 13.61 7.31 28.07
N ASN A 133 13.77 6.78 29.27
CA ASN A 133 12.73 6.76 30.29
C ASN A 133 11.39 6.16 29.76
N GLY A 134 11.48 5.09 28.97
CA GLY A 134 10.35 4.42 28.36
C GLY A 134 9.63 5.21 27.27
N LYS A 135 10.19 6.32 26.79
CA LYS A 135 9.64 7.16 25.73
C LYS A 135 10.57 7.19 24.53
N LEU A 136 9.99 7.19 23.33
CA LEU A 136 10.75 7.30 22.10
C LEU A 136 11.47 8.66 22.07
N ASP A 137 12.80 8.64 21.89
CA ASP A 137 13.65 9.83 21.94
C ASP A 137 14.80 9.68 20.95
N GLY A 138 14.92 10.63 20.02
CA GLY A 138 15.88 10.58 18.93
C GLY A 138 15.30 10.05 17.61
N LEU A 139 16.17 9.58 16.75
CA LEU A 139 15.82 9.12 15.41
C LEU A 139 15.19 7.72 15.44
N ARG A 140 13.97 7.59 14.90
CA ARG A 140 13.33 6.33 14.53
C ARG A 140 13.50 6.11 13.04
N LYS A 141 13.91 4.90 12.67
CA LYS A 141 13.95 4.42 11.28
C LYS A 141 12.99 3.26 11.10
N MET A 142 12.35 3.21 9.94
CA MET A 142 11.57 2.07 9.48
C MET A 142 12.06 1.64 8.09
N TYR A 143 11.89 0.38 7.78
CA TYR A 143 12.40 -0.23 6.56
C TYR A 143 11.31 -1.01 5.86
N TYR A 144 11.34 -1.09 4.55
CA TYR A 144 10.56 -2.01 3.74
C TYR A 144 11.11 -3.45 3.86
N GLN A 145 10.34 -4.44 3.44
CA GLN A 145 10.77 -5.83 3.42
C GLN A 145 12.01 -6.09 2.53
N ASN A 146 12.23 -5.28 1.51
CA ASN A 146 13.44 -5.33 0.69
C ASN A 146 14.69 -4.75 1.39
N GLY A 147 14.55 -4.28 2.64
CA GLY A 147 15.62 -3.71 3.46
C GLY A 147 15.92 -2.24 3.20
N LYS A 148 15.24 -1.61 2.23
CA LYS A 148 15.39 -0.18 1.99
C LYS A 148 14.63 0.63 3.04
N LEU A 149 15.14 1.81 3.34
CA LEU A 149 14.54 2.76 4.27
C LEU A 149 13.16 3.20 3.78
N SER A 150 12.16 3.20 4.66
CA SER A 150 10.79 3.68 4.37
C SER A 150 10.48 4.98 5.09
N LEU A 151 11.02 5.16 6.31
CA LEU A 151 10.78 6.36 7.11
C LEU A 151 11.98 6.68 8.01
N GLU A 152 12.31 7.96 8.13
CA GLU A 152 13.12 8.55 9.17
C GLU A 152 12.32 9.65 9.84
N ARG A 153 12.18 9.60 11.17
CA ARG A 153 11.48 10.63 11.94
C ARG A 153 12.15 10.83 13.29
N TYR A 154 12.31 12.09 13.67
CA TYR A 154 12.83 12.46 14.98
C TYR A 154 11.72 12.60 16.02
N TYR A 155 12.03 12.16 17.24
CA TYR A 155 11.13 12.20 18.38
C TYR A 155 11.81 12.83 19.60
N THR A 156 11.02 13.50 20.42
CA THR A 156 11.38 13.94 21.77
C THR A 156 10.25 13.53 22.71
N ASN A 157 10.54 12.70 23.70
CA ASN A 157 9.53 12.21 24.65
C ASN A 157 8.29 11.57 24.00
N SER A 158 8.47 10.80 22.93
CA SER A 158 7.42 10.17 22.11
C SER A 158 6.56 11.14 21.28
N ILE A 159 6.94 12.41 21.19
CA ILE A 159 6.30 13.42 20.34
C ILE A 159 7.20 13.63 19.12
N SER A 160 6.66 13.63 17.91
CA SER A 160 7.42 13.95 16.69
C SER A 160 7.98 15.38 16.81
N ASN A 161 9.30 15.53 16.69
CA ASN A 161 9.96 16.82 16.85
C ASN A 161 11.30 16.81 16.11
N GLY A 162 11.36 17.52 14.99
CA GLY A 162 12.48 17.54 14.06
C GLY A 162 12.11 17.00 12.68
N LEU A 163 13.12 16.70 11.89
CA LEU A 163 12.95 16.29 10.48
C LEU A 163 12.25 14.94 10.33
N GLU A 164 11.45 14.85 9.28
CA GLU A 164 10.90 13.61 8.74
C GLU A 164 11.31 13.45 7.28
N LYS A 165 11.59 12.20 6.90
CA LYS A 165 11.72 11.76 5.50
C LYS A 165 11.01 10.44 5.33
N GLU A 166 10.16 10.35 4.31
CA GLU A 166 9.51 9.12 3.87
C GLU A 166 10.02 8.77 2.47
N TYR A 167 10.15 7.50 2.18
CA TYR A 167 10.71 7.00 0.93
C TYR A 167 9.75 6.03 0.24
N TYR A 168 9.82 5.93 -1.07
CA TYR A 168 9.22 4.86 -1.84
C TYR A 168 10.00 3.55 -1.66
N GLU A 169 9.42 2.42 -2.06
CA GLU A 169 10.03 1.10 -1.92
C GLU A 169 11.31 0.93 -2.79
N ASP A 170 11.47 1.72 -3.83
CA ASP A 170 12.70 1.80 -4.62
C ASP A 170 13.81 2.63 -3.96
N GLY A 171 13.50 3.33 -2.84
CA GLY A 171 14.39 4.18 -2.09
C GLY A 171 14.38 5.66 -2.52
N THR A 172 13.57 6.04 -3.52
CA THR A 172 13.36 7.45 -3.87
C THR A 172 12.62 8.19 -2.76
N LEU A 173 12.96 9.47 -2.56
CA LEU A 173 12.29 10.30 -1.56
C LEU A 173 10.82 10.51 -1.94
N LYS A 174 9.90 10.24 -1.01
CA LYS A 174 8.45 10.40 -1.18
C LYS A 174 7.93 11.67 -0.53
N GLN A 175 8.45 11.98 0.65
CA GLN A 175 8.04 13.15 1.42
C GLN A 175 9.16 13.60 2.35
N LYS A 176 9.24 14.90 2.63
CA LYS A 176 10.05 15.47 3.71
C LYS A 176 9.40 16.71 4.31
N GLY A 177 9.71 16.97 5.56
CA GLY A 177 9.27 18.15 6.29
C GLY A 177 9.80 18.14 7.72
N GLU A 178 9.29 19.02 8.55
CA GLU A 178 9.68 19.14 9.94
C GLU A 178 8.45 19.14 10.86
N PHE A 179 8.56 18.43 11.98
CA PHE A 179 7.62 18.49 13.08
C PHE A 179 8.13 19.38 14.20
N ILE A 180 7.27 20.21 14.75
CA ILE A 180 7.49 20.94 16.00
C ILE A 180 6.37 20.58 16.97
N ASN A 181 6.70 19.92 18.09
CA ASN A 181 5.73 19.48 19.10
C ASN A 181 4.56 18.66 18.52
N GLY A 182 4.86 17.73 17.62
CA GLY A 182 3.90 16.81 17.01
C GLY A 182 3.05 17.42 15.89
N LYS A 183 3.33 18.65 15.48
CA LYS A 183 2.63 19.32 14.38
C LYS A 183 3.58 19.66 13.25
N GLU A 184 3.12 19.52 12.02
CA GLU A 184 3.86 19.88 10.83
C GLU A 184 4.12 21.40 10.79
N ASN A 185 5.37 21.79 10.50
CA ASN A 185 5.79 23.19 10.41
C ASN A 185 6.79 23.38 9.27
N GLY A 186 6.85 24.62 8.77
CA GLY A 186 7.76 24.98 7.68
C GLY A 186 7.35 24.39 6.34
N ILE A 187 8.32 24.20 5.47
CA ILE A 187 8.09 23.70 4.12
C ILE A 187 8.01 22.19 4.13
N TRP A 188 6.85 21.68 3.71
CA TRP A 188 6.63 20.26 3.42
C TRP A 188 6.64 20.03 1.92
N GLU A 189 7.38 19.02 1.48
CA GLU A 189 7.48 18.64 0.09
C GLU A 189 7.13 17.16 -0.07
N THR A 190 6.25 16.88 -1.02
CA THR A 190 6.00 15.52 -1.52
C THR A 190 6.59 15.39 -2.91
N TYR A 191 6.94 14.19 -3.32
CA TYR A 191 7.64 13.90 -4.55
C TYR A 191 6.93 12.82 -5.35
N PHE A 192 7.06 12.89 -6.67
CA PHE A 192 6.74 11.78 -7.56
C PHE A 192 7.85 10.70 -7.49
N PRO A 193 7.57 9.44 -7.91
CA PRO A 193 8.58 8.40 -7.98
C PRO A 193 9.80 8.73 -8.88
N ASN A 194 9.67 9.66 -9.83
CA ASN A 194 10.79 10.17 -10.62
C ASN A 194 11.66 11.20 -9.87
N GLY A 195 11.37 11.49 -8.61
CA GLY A 195 12.11 12.42 -7.78
C GLY A 195 11.72 13.89 -7.95
N GLN A 196 10.81 14.21 -8.88
CA GLN A 196 10.32 15.59 -9.03
C GLN A 196 9.34 15.96 -7.91
N VAL A 197 9.34 17.24 -7.53
CA VAL A 197 8.40 17.74 -6.53
C VAL A 197 6.97 17.62 -7.05
N LYS A 198 6.10 16.97 -6.26
CA LYS A 198 4.67 16.86 -6.52
C LYS A 198 3.90 18.02 -5.89
N GLN A 199 4.26 18.36 -4.65
CA GLN A 199 3.64 19.47 -3.93
C GLN A 199 4.66 20.08 -2.98
N ARG A 200 4.62 21.39 -2.84
CA ARG A 200 5.35 22.16 -1.85
C ARG A 200 4.36 23.03 -1.09
N THR A 201 4.28 22.87 0.22
CA THR A 201 3.29 23.55 1.06
C THR A 201 3.99 24.16 2.26
N ASN A 202 3.72 25.41 2.56
CA ASN A 202 4.15 26.01 3.81
C ASN A 202 3.09 25.78 4.90
N LEU A 203 3.51 25.14 6.01
CA LEU A 203 2.65 24.75 7.12
C LEU A 203 3.06 25.46 8.39
N LYS A 204 2.06 25.81 9.21
CA LYS A 204 2.24 26.29 10.58
C LYS A 204 1.26 25.57 11.50
N ASN A 205 1.80 24.81 12.45
CA ASN A 205 1.01 23.98 13.36
C ASN A 205 0.05 22.99 12.65
N GLY A 206 0.45 22.45 11.50
CA GLY A 206 -0.33 21.52 10.68
C GLY A 206 -1.38 22.18 9.79
N ILE A 207 -1.38 23.49 9.67
CA ILE A 207 -2.33 24.26 8.85
C ILE A 207 -1.54 24.99 7.75
N VAL A 208 -2.08 25.02 6.54
CA VAL A 208 -1.48 25.78 5.43
C VAL A 208 -1.40 27.25 5.80
N ASP A 209 -0.19 27.82 5.77
CA ASP A 209 0.11 29.21 6.12
C ASP A 209 1.08 29.79 5.06
N GLY A 210 0.53 30.44 4.08
CA GLY A 210 1.23 30.90 2.89
C GLY A 210 0.95 30.03 1.65
N GLU A 211 1.95 29.89 0.78
CA GLU A 211 1.80 29.24 -0.51
C GLU A 211 1.79 27.70 -0.41
N SER A 212 0.88 27.10 -1.17
CA SER A 212 0.86 25.67 -1.51
C SER A 212 0.86 25.52 -3.01
N THR A 213 1.95 25.03 -3.58
CA THR A 213 2.13 24.82 -5.02
C THR A 213 2.07 23.34 -5.34
N ILE A 214 1.21 22.97 -6.28
CA ILE A 214 1.07 21.61 -6.82
C ILE A 214 1.66 21.59 -8.23
N TYR A 215 2.39 20.54 -8.52
CA TYR A 215 3.08 20.36 -9.80
C TYR A 215 2.57 19.11 -10.53
N TYR A 216 2.62 19.15 -11.85
CA TYR A 216 2.57 17.94 -12.67
C TYR A 216 3.87 17.15 -12.51
N SER A 217 3.84 15.86 -12.85
CA SER A 217 5.05 15.01 -12.85
C SER A 217 6.11 15.44 -13.86
N THR A 218 5.74 16.35 -14.78
CA THR A 218 6.64 17.04 -15.71
C THR A 218 7.39 18.23 -15.10
N GLY A 219 7.06 18.59 -13.84
CA GLY A 219 7.62 19.73 -13.11
C GLY A 219 6.92 21.07 -13.39
N LYS A 220 5.93 21.11 -14.29
CA LYS A 220 5.12 22.31 -14.52
C LYS A 220 4.16 22.54 -13.34
N VAL A 221 3.84 23.79 -13.06
CA VAL A 221 2.87 24.16 -12.03
C VAL A 221 1.47 23.80 -12.48
N LEU A 222 0.78 22.96 -11.68
CA LEU A 222 -0.63 22.66 -11.85
C LEU A 222 -1.49 23.76 -11.21
N SER A 223 -1.22 24.10 -9.95
CA SER A 223 -1.95 25.13 -9.22
C SER A 223 -1.10 25.78 -8.14
N VAL A 224 -1.48 27.00 -7.77
CA VAL A 224 -0.98 27.71 -6.61
C VAL A 224 -2.15 28.12 -5.76
N GLU A 225 -2.17 27.66 -4.53
CA GLU A 225 -3.17 27.98 -3.52
C GLU A 225 -2.53 28.78 -2.41
N LEU A 226 -3.27 29.70 -1.81
CA LEU A 226 -2.80 30.51 -0.69
C LEU A 226 -3.56 30.13 0.56
N GLY A 227 -2.84 29.74 1.61
CA GLY A 227 -3.38 29.55 2.94
C GLY A 227 -3.28 30.84 3.74
N GLU A 228 -4.39 31.35 4.22
CA GLU A 228 -4.45 32.52 5.08
C GLU A 228 -5.43 32.27 6.24
N ASN A 229 -4.91 32.33 7.47
CA ASN A 229 -5.72 32.11 8.69
C ASN A 229 -6.51 30.79 8.68
N GLY A 230 -5.91 29.71 8.11
CA GLY A 230 -6.56 28.39 8.00
C GLY A 230 -7.61 28.30 6.88
N LYS A 231 -7.77 29.30 6.04
CA LYS A 231 -8.58 29.27 4.82
C LYS A 231 -7.67 29.11 3.62
N ILE A 232 -8.05 28.25 2.70
CA ILE A 232 -7.37 28.07 1.41
C ILE A 232 -8.11 28.90 0.37
N ILE A 233 -7.36 29.76 -0.32
CA ILE A 233 -7.83 30.50 -1.49
C ILE A 233 -7.44 29.66 -2.71
N PRO A 234 -8.42 29.00 -3.38
CA PRO A 234 -8.15 28.08 -4.47
C PRO A 234 -7.74 28.82 -5.77
N ASP A 235 -7.03 28.11 -6.64
CA ASP A 235 -6.83 28.52 -8.03
C ASP A 235 -8.18 28.49 -8.78
N LYS A 236 -8.63 29.66 -9.29
CA LYS A 236 -9.93 29.81 -9.95
C LYS A 236 -10.10 28.93 -11.20
N ARG A 237 -9.00 28.66 -11.94
CA ARG A 237 -9.00 27.76 -13.09
C ARG A 237 -9.25 26.34 -12.64
N LEU A 238 -8.50 25.88 -11.64
CA LEU A 238 -8.64 24.55 -11.08
C LEU A 238 -10.00 24.36 -10.41
N GLU A 239 -10.52 25.37 -9.71
CA GLU A 239 -11.86 25.36 -9.15
C GLU A 239 -12.92 25.08 -10.21
N LYS A 240 -12.84 25.77 -11.38
CA LYS A 240 -13.77 25.56 -12.49
C LYS A 240 -13.63 24.17 -13.12
N ILE A 241 -12.39 23.67 -13.26
CA ILE A 241 -12.12 22.31 -13.73
C ILE A 241 -12.74 21.30 -12.76
N THR A 242 -12.50 21.46 -11.45
CA THR A 242 -13.07 20.59 -10.40
C THR A 242 -14.60 20.59 -10.43
N GLN A 243 -15.25 21.73 -10.68
CA GLN A 243 -16.71 21.80 -10.84
C GLN A 243 -17.17 20.96 -12.06
N PHE A 244 -16.45 20.99 -13.20
CA PHE A 244 -16.78 20.16 -14.35
C PHE A 244 -16.56 18.68 -14.05
N MET A 245 -15.47 18.31 -13.36
CA MET A 245 -15.22 16.94 -12.97
C MET A 245 -16.28 16.41 -12.00
N LYS A 246 -16.73 17.25 -11.05
CA LYS A 246 -17.85 16.90 -10.17
C LYS A 246 -19.13 16.61 -10.96
N LYS A 247 -19.50 17.49 -11.90
CA LYS A 247 -20.68 17.27 -12.78
C LYS A 247 -20.50 16.02 -13.66
N SER A 248 -19.29 15.73 -14.10
CA SER A 248 -18.99 14.50 -14.83
C SER A 248 -19.29 13.26 -13.97
N ASN A 249 -18.80 13.24 -12.73
CA ASN A 249 -19.02 12.13 -11.82
C ASN A 249 -20.51 11.96 -11.46
N GLU A 250 -21.24 13.05 -11.18
CA GLU A 250 -22.69 13.05 -10.94
C GLU A 250 -23.45 12.48 -12.15
N SER A 251 -23.10 12.92 -13.37
CA SER A 251 -23.72 12.39 -14.59
C SER A 251 -23.45 10.90 -14.77
N ASN A 252 -22.22 10.46 -14.51
CA ASN A 252 -21.86 9.03 -14.58
C ASN A 252 -22.63 8.18 -13.56
N GLN A 253 -22.77 8.65 -12.31
CA GLN A 253 -23.55 7.97 -11.29
C GLN A 253 -25.01 7.81 -11.66
N ASN A 254 -25.56 8.79 -12.42
CA ASN A 254 -26.93 8.75 -12.96
C ASN A 254 -27.05 7.95 -14.25
N GLY A 255 -25.96 7.28 -14.72
CA GLY A 255 -25.96 6.50 -15.96
C GLY A 255 -25.87 7.33 -17.24
N ASP A 256 -25.69 8.66 -17.15
CA ASP A 256 -25.55 9.56 -18.31
C ASP A 256 -24.08 9.73 -18.71
N SER A 257 -23.50 8.69 -19.31
CA SER A 257 -22.12 8.70 -19.79
C SER A 257 -21.87 9.81 -20.83
N LYS A 258 -22.86 10.19 -21.64
CA LYS A 258 -22.70 11.23 -22.65
C LYS A 258 -22.48 12.60 -22.00
N SER A 259 -23.28 12.97 -21.01
CA SER A 259 -23.08 14.21 -20.25
C SER A 259 -21.77 14.17 -19.46
N ALA A 260 -21.43 13.03 -18.89
CA ALA A 260 -20.17 12.85 -18.17
C ALA A 260 -18.96 13.12 -19.09
N ILE A 261 -18.89 12.51 -20.27
CA ILE A 261 -17.85 12.74 -21.27
C ILE A 261 -17.80 14.22 -21.70
N LYS A 262 -18.97 14.86 -21.88
CA LYS A 262 -19.07 16.29 -22.22
C LYS A 262 -18.41 17.19 -21.17
N TYR A 263 -18.58 16.88 -19.88
CA TYR A 263 -17.95 17.65 -18.80
C TYR A 263 -16.44 17.39 -18.73
N CYS A 264 -15.98 16.17 -18.98
CA CYS A 264 -14.54 15.89 -19.13
C CYS A 264 -13.93 16.72 -20.29
N ASN A 265 -14.62 16.80 -21.42
CA ASN A 265 -14.15 17.63 -22.55
C ASN A 265 -14.02 19.11 -22.17
N LYS A 266 -14.98 19.67 -21.41
CA LYS A 266 -14.89 21.04 -20.89
C LYS A 266 -13.72 21.26 -19.94
N ALA A 267 -13.38 20.26 -19.13
CA ALA A 267 -12.20 20.31 -18.28
C ALA A 267 -10.91 20.32 -19.11
N ILE A 268 -10.83 19.46 -20.14
CA ILE A 268 -9.71 19.39 -21.09
C ILE A 268 -9.54 20.70 -21.91
N GLU A 269 -10.67 21.34 -22.28
CA GLU A 269 -10.65 22.63 -22.95
C GLU A 269 -10.06 23.76 -22.09
N LEU A 270 -10.30 23.72 -20.77
CA LEU A 270 -9.71 24.67 -19.82
C LEU A 270 -8.25 24.37 -19.54
N ASP A 271 -7.87 23.10 -19.48
CA ASP A 271 -6.51 22.64 -19.27
C ASP A 271 -6.26 21.31 -19.96
N SER A 272 -5.59 21.38 -21.11
CA SER A 272 -5.24 20.20 -21.91
C SER A 272 -4.17 19.31 -21.27
N GLU A 273 -3.58 19.72 -20.15
CA GLU A 273 -2.63 18.94 -19.35
C GLU A 273 -3.27 18.34 -18.09
N TYR A 274 -4.57 18.53 -17.86
CA TYR A 274 -5.28 17.98 -16.73
C TYR A 274 -5.56 16.47 -16.91
N ALA A 275 -4.63 15.64 -16.49
CA ALA A 275 -4.61 14.19 -16.70
C ALA A 275 -5.87 13.47 -16.21
N GLU A 276 -6.43 13.92 -15.05
CA GLU A 276 -7.64 13.34 -14.46
C GLU A 276 -8.86 13.40 -15.38
N ALA A 277 -8.98 14.42 -16.23
CA ALA A 277 -10.09 14.51 -17.18
C ALA A 277 -9.99 13.47 -18.30
N TYR A 278 -8.79 13.16 -18.77
CA TYR A 278 -8.57 12.07 -19.72
C TYR A 278 -8.82 10.72 -19.06
N PHE A 279 -8.30 10.50 -17.86
CA PHE A 279 -8.55 9.28 -17.10
C PHE A 279 -10.05 9.03 -16.89
N SER A 280 -10.78 10.03 -16.41
CA SER A 280 -12.22 9.92 -16.20
C SER A 280 -12.98 9.65 -17.49
N ARG A 281 -12.64 10.36 -18.59
CA ARG A 281 -13.22 10.13 -19.90
C ARG A 281 -12.94 8.72 -20.43
N GLY A 282 -11.71 8.24 -20.27
CA GLY A 282 -11.30 6.89 -20.63
C GLY A 282 -12.06 5.82 -19.84
N THR A 283 -12.28 6.04 -18.54
CA THR A 283 -13.06 5.13 -17.70
C THR A 283 -14.53 5.04 -18.16
N MET A 284 -15.13 6.16 -18.54
CA MET A 284 -16.50 6.15 -19.09
C MET A 284 -16.58 5.42 -20.42
N LYS A 285 -15.62 5.66 -21.31
CA LYS A 285 -15.52 4.94 -22.58
C LYS A 285 -15.29 3.44 -22.40
N LEU A 286 -14.48 3.05 -21.40
CA LEU A 286 -14.29 1.65 -21.04
C LEU A 286 -15.60 0.99 -20.61
N ASN A 287 -16.42 1.66 -19.80
CA ASN A 287 -17.73 1.20 -19.38
C ASN A 287 -18.74 1.12 -20.55
N GLU A 288 -18.57 1.97 -21.54
CA GLU A 288 -19.35 1.96 -22.80
C GLU A 288 -18.78 0.97 -23.84
N MET A 289 -17.79 0.14 -23.47
CA MET A 289 -17.13 -0.82 -24.37
C MET A 289 -16.39 -0.19 -25.56
N GLN A 290 -16.08 1.10 -25.47
CA GLN A 290 -15.27 1.83 -26.45
C GLN A 290 -13.79 1.66 -26.07
N PHE A 291 -13.27 0.43 -26.22
CA PHE A 291 -11.98 0.02 -25.65
C PHE A 291 -10.79 0.78 -26.27
N ASP A 292 -10.80 0.98 -27.59
CA ASP A 292 -9.69 1.67 -28.27
C ASP A 292 -9.62 3.15 -27.89
N GLU A 293 -10.75 3.83 -27.82
CA GLU A 293 -10.85 5.22 -27.41
C GLU A 293 -10.53 5.39 -25.92
N ALA A 294 -10.85 4.39 -25.09
CA ALA A 294 -10.47 4.34 -23.67
C ALA A 294 -8.95 4.21 -23.50
N ILE A 295 -8.31 3.33 -24.27
CA ILE A 295 -6.85 3.14 -24.24
C ILE A 295 -6.15 4.45 -24.66
N ILE A 296 -6.63 5.13 -25.70
CA ILE A 296 -6.07 6.43 -26.14
C ILE A 296 -6.15 7.47 -25.02
N ASP A 297 -7.28 7.54 -24.32
CA ASP A 297 -7.44 8.49 -23.21
C ASP A 297 -6.54 8.10 -22.02
N PHE A 298 -6.41 6.82 -21.67
CA PHE A 298 -5.48 6.39 -20.64
C PHE A 298 -4.01 6.62 -21.03
N ASP A 299 -3.64 6.41 -22.29
CA ASP A 299 -2.30 6.72 -22.80
C ASP A 299 -1.99 8.22 -22.67
N LYS A 300 -2.97 9.08 -22.98
CA LYS A 300 -2.82 10.53 -22.80
C LYS A 300 -2.71 10.92 -21.34
N ALA A 301 -3.56 10.35 -20.45
CA ALA A 301 -3.48 10.57 -19.02
C ALA A 301 -2.10 10.17 -18.47
N LEU A 302 -1.58 9.00 -18.88
CA LEU A 302 -0.29 8.48 -18.42
C LEU A 302 0.92 9.17 -19.06
N THR A 303 0.75 9.84 -20.22
CA THR A 303 1.76 10.74 -20.77
C THR A 303 1.91 11.99 -19.91
N LEU A 304 0.79 12.49 -19.36
CA LEU A 304 0.74 13.67 -18.50
C LEU A 304 1.13 13.33 -17.05
N GLU A 305 0.63 12.20 -16.53
CA GLU A 305 0.85 11.71 -15.18
C GLU A 305 1.23 10.21 -15.17
N PRO A 306 2.51 9.86 -15.36
CA PRO A 306 2.97 8.48 -15.53
C PRO A 306 2.76 7.56 -14.31
N PHE A 307 2.42 8.13 -13.15
CA PHE A 307 2.23 7.43 -11.89
C PHE A 307 0.76 7.38 -11.42
N MET A 308 -0.19 7.69 -12.33
CA MET A 308 -1.61 7.59 -12.04
C MET A 308 -2.03 6.11 -11.99
N THR A 309 -1.97 5.52 -10.80
CA THR A 309 -2.14 4.08 -10.55
C THR A 309 -3.43 3.53 -11.17
N PHE A 310 -4.56 4.21 -10.96
CA PHE A 310 -5.84 3.78 -11.54
C PHE A 310 -5.89 3.86 -13.07
N ALA A 311 -5.20 4.82 -13.69
CA ALA A 311 -5.13 4.87 -15.16
C ALA A 311 -4.29 3.73 -15.73
N ILE A 312 -3.22 3.35 -15.04
CA ILE A 312 -2.37 2.20 -15.40
C ILE A 312 -3.20 0.91 -15.34
N ALA A 313 -3.89 0.66 -14.22
CA ALA A 313 -4.74 -0.52 -14.05
C ALA A 313 -5.88 -0.57 -15.07
N ASN A 314 -6.60 0.55 -15.25
CA ASN A 314 -7.72 0.61 -16.19
C ASN A 314 -7.27 0.44 -17.64
N ARG A 315 -6.06 0.87 -18.02
CA ARG A 315 -5.51 0.62 -19.36
C ARG A 315 -5.27 -0.87 -19.58
N ALA A 316 -4.73 -1.58 -18.58
CA ALA A 316 -4.60 -3.04 -18.63
C ALA A 316 -5.98 -3.72 -18.81
N PHE A 317 -6.96 -3.32 -18.00
CA PHE A 317 -8.33 -3.85 -18.11
C PHE A 317 -8.99 -3.50 -19.46
N ALA A 318 -8.76 -2.31 -20.02
CA ALA A 318 -9.27 -1.97 -21.33
C ALA A 318 -8.70 -2.89 -22.43
N ARG A 319 -7.40 -3.23 -22.35
CA ARG A 319 -6.76 -4.19 -23.25
C ARG A 319 -7.32 -5.59 -23.08
N ILE A 320 -7.45 -6.07 -21.84
CA ILE A 320 -8.04 -7.39 -21.53
C ILE A 320 -9.47 -7.47 -22.09
N ARG A 321 -10.33 -6.51 -21.75
CA ARG A 321 -11.73 -6.49 -22.19
C ARG A 321 -11.88 -6.34 -23.70
N LYS A 322 -10.99 -5.60 -24.36
CA LYS A 322 -10.94 -5.53 -25.82
C LYS A 322 -10.78 -6.92 -26.44
N HIS A 323 -9.92 -7.79 -25.87
CA HIS A 323 -9.75 -9.16 -26.35
C HIS A 323 -10.93 -10.06 -25.99
N GLU A 324 -11.54 -9.84 -24.82
CA GLU A 324 -12.68 -10.63 -24.37
C GLU A 324 -13.98 -10.29 -25.12
N PHE A 325 -14.22 -9.00 -25.38
CA PHE A 325 -15.51 -8.49 -25.85
C PHE A 325 -15.43 -7.62 -27.13
N GLY A 326 -14.25 -7.23 -27.60
CA GLY A 326 -14.06 -6.27 -28.70
C GLY A 326 -14.59 -6.74 -30.07
N GLY A 327 -14.94 -8.02 -30.21
CA GLY A 327 -15.61 -8.59 -31.37
C GLY A 327 -17.09 -8.85 -31.18
N ASP A 328 -17.62 -8.59 -29.99
CA ASP A 328 -18.99 -8.89 -29.65
C ASP A 328 -19.94 -7.80 -30.16
N ARG A 329 -21.13 -8.23 -30.58
CA ARG A 329 -22.19 -7.31 -31.00
C ARG A 329 -23.14 -7.07 -29.84
N GLU A 330 -23.33 -5.81 -29.46
CA GLU A 330 -24.36 -5.42 -28.51
C GLU A 330 -25.76 -5.74 -29.10
N LEU A 331 -26.52 -6.57 -28.40
CA LEU A 331 -27.89 -6.91 -28.74
C LEU A 331 -28.91 -6.08 -27.97
N MET A 332 -28.59 -5.76 -26.71
CA MET A 332 -29.45 -4.97 -25.83
C MET A 332 -28.59 -4.35 -24.72
N LYS A 333 -28.92 -3.10 -24.36
CA LYS A 333 -28.33 -2.41 -23.23
C LYS A 333 -29.41 -1.60 -22.49
N ASN A 334 -29.41 -1.71 -21.18
CA ASN A 334 -30.14 -0.81 -20.26
C ASN A 334 -29.22 -0.40 -19.12
N SER A 335 -29.74 0.29 -18.09
CA SER A 335 -28.97 0.79 -16.94
C SER A 335 -28.33 -0.33 -16.09
N GLU A 336 -28.82 -1.56 -16.20
CA GLU A 336 -28.41 -2.69 -15.33
C GLU A 336 -27.72 -3.81 -16.10
N VAL A 337 -28.08 -4.03 -17.38
CA VAL A 337 -27.65 -5.19 -18.17
C VAL A 337 -27.26 -4.79 -19.58
N THR A 338 -26.10 -5.31 -20.05
CA THR A 338 -25.72 -5.31 -21.46
C THR A 338 -25.68 -6.76 -21.96
N VAL A 339 -26.46 -7.07 -22.99
CA VAL A 339 -26.48 -8.39 -23.63
C VAL A 339 -25.67 -8.34 -24.90
N LEU A 340 -24.69 -9.24 -25.02
CA LEU A 340 -23.78 -9.33 -26.14
C LEU A 340 -23.96 -10.65 -26.92
N ALA A 341 -23.91 -10.58 -28.25
CA ALA A 341 -23.67 -11.76 -29.08
C ALA A 341 -22.16 -12.00 -29.15
N SER A 342 -21.66 -12.95 -28.40
CA SER A 342 -20.22 -13.22 -28.32
C SER A 342 -19.73 -13.88 -29.62
N LYS A 343 -18.58 -13.39 -30.10
CA LYS A 343 -17.78 -14.08 -31.11
C LYS A 343 -16.74 -14.97 -30.44
N LYS A 344 -16.14 -15.87 -31.17
CA LYS A 344 -15.05 -16.71 -30.68
C LYS A 344 -13.91 -15.82 -30.14
N LYS A 345 -13.55 -16.00 -28.87
CA LYS A 345 -12.43 -15.30 -28.26
C LYS A 345 -11.16 -15.49 -29.07
N THR A 346 -10.47 -14.38 -29.35
CA THR A 346 -9.13 -14.42 -29.94
C THR A 346 -8.10 -14.53 -28.85
N GLU A 347 -7.05 -15.32 -29.07
CA GLU A 347 -5.94 -15.37 -28.13
C GLU A 347 -5.23 -14.02 -28.05
N ILE A 348 -4.86 -13.59 -26.84
CA ILE A 348 -4.08 -12.39 -26.63
C ILE A 348 -2.65 -12.64 -27.17
N SER A 349 -2.20 -11.80 -28.09
CA SER A 349 -0.85 -11.93 -28.63
C SER A 349 0.21 -11.73 -27.53
N ALA A 350 1.40 -12.33 -27.69
CA ALA A 350 2.49 -12.20 -26.73
C ALA A 350 2.85 -10.72 -26.43
N ALA A 351 2.89 -9.88 -27.47
CA ALA A 351 3.18 -8.46 -27.35
C ALA A 351 2.09 -7.70 -26.56
N GLU A 352 0.82 -8.07 -26.71
CA GLU A 352 -0.26 -7.43 -25.96
C GLU A 352 -0.31 -7.94 -24.52
N LYS A 353 0.00 -9.23 -24.29
CA LYS A 353 0.17 -9.82 -22.96
C LYS A 353 1.30 -9.10 -22.18
N GLU A 354 2.42 -8.82 -22.82
CA GLU A 354 3.53 -8.08 -22.22
C GLU A 354 3.09 -6.67 -21.76
N LYS A 355 2.34 -5.93 -22.58
CA LYS A 355 1.81 -4.61 -22.20
C LYS A 355 0.84 -4.68 -21.03
N ILE A 356 -0.05 -5.66 -21.03
CA ILE A 356 -1.00 -5.89 -19.93
C ILE A 356 -0.23 -6.17 -18.65
N CYS A 357 0.76 -7.06 -18.68
CA CYS A 357 1.54 -7.42 -17.51
C CYS A 357 2.41 -6.26 -17.00
N ALA A 358 3.01 -5.49 -17.91
CA ALA A 358 3.77 -4.30 -17.52
C ALA A 358 2.89 -3.28 -16.76
N ASP A 359 1.66 -3.06 -17.24
CA ASP A 359 0.72 -2.16 -16.58
C ASP A 359 0.27 -2.71 -15.21
N LEU A 360 -0.14 -3.98 -15.11
CA LEU A 360 -0.60 -4.59 -13.86
C LEU A 360 0.51 -4.59 -12.81
N GLN A 361 1.72 -5.01 -13.16
CA GLN A 361 2.88 -5.02 -12.25
C GLN A 361 3.26 -3.62 -11.80
N LYS A 362 3.19 -2.63 -12.71
CA LYS A 362 3.44 -1.23 -12.36
C LYS A 362 2.38 -0.67 -11.40
N ALA A 363 1.10 -1.00 -11.60
CA ALA A 363 0.02 -0.59 -10.70
C ALA A 363 0.24 -1.16 -9.29
N ILE A 364 0.58 -2.45 -9.19
CA ILE A 364 0.90 -3.13 -7.92
C ILE A 364 2.12 -2.47 -7.25
N PHE A 365 3.19 -2.22 -8.00
CA PHE A 365 4.38 -1.53 -7.50
C PHE A 365 4.05 -0.15 -6.92
N LEU A 366 3.10 0.57 -7.53
CA LEU A 366 2.63 1.87 -7.04
C LEU A 366 1.61 1.78 -5.89
N GLY A 367 1.32 0.56 -5.42
CA GLY A 367 0.50 0.32 -4.23
C GLY A 367 -0.96 -0.04 -4.52
N ASP A 368 -1.32 -0.43 -5.76
CA ASP A 368 -2.65 -0.95 -6.06
C ASP A 368 -2.82 -2.37 -5.50
N ASN A 369 -3.50 -2.47 -4.37
CA ASN A 369 -3.81 -3.73 -3.69
C ASN A 369 -5.22 -4.26 -4.02
N ASN A 370 -5.86 -3.75 -5.07
CA ASN A 370 -7.18 -4.19 -5.48
C ASN A 370 -7.14 -5.67 -5.92
N GLU A 371 -8.06 -6.49 -5.40
CA GLU A 371 -8.12 -7.93 -5.71
C GLU A 371 -8.24 -8.19 -7.21
N MET A 372 -9.00 -7.37 -7.94
CA MET A 372 -9.13 -7.52 -9.41
C MET A 372 -7.79 -7.34 -10.13
N VAL A 373 -6.94 -6.39 -9.70
CA VAL A 373 -5.61 -6.16 -10.28
C VAL A 373 -4.69 -7.34 -9.99
N LEU A 374 -4.72 -7.84 -8.75
CA LEU A 374 -3.89 -8.95 -8.32
C LEU A 374 -4.29 -10.27 -8.99
N ASP A 375 -5.59 -10.49 -9.18
CA ASP A 375 -6.09 -11.70 -9.86
C ASP A 375 -5.82 -11.63 -11.37
N ALA A 376 -5.96 -10.47 -11.99
CA ALA A 376 -5.58 -10.28 -13.39
C ALA A 376 -4.06 -10.50 -13.59
N GLU A 377 -3.20 -10.02 -12.69
CA GLU A 377 -1.76 -10.30 -12.74
C GLU A 377 -1.48 -11.80 -12.70
N LYS A 378 -2.11 -12.54 -11.77
CA LYS A 378 -1.95 -14.00 -11.68
C LYS A 378 -2.44 -14.73 -12.94
N GLN A 379 -3.54 -14.25 -13.53
CA GLN A 379 -4.16 -14.90 -14.69
C GLN A 379 -3.39 -14.66 -15.99
N TYR A 380 -2.92 -13.45 -16.21
CA TYR A 380 -2.35 -13.03 -17.50
C TYR A 380 -0.82 -12.97 -17.52
N CYS A 381 -0.14 -12.90 -16.36
CA CYS A 381 1.29 -12.65 -16.29
C CYS A 381 2.15 -13.84 -15.83
N LYS A 382 1.53 -14.98 -15.64
CA LYS A 382 2.22 -16.26 -15.32
C LYS A 382 2.36 -17.14 -16.53
#